data_1e0c528e56ca08808e14c2e9dcea5b44
#
_entry.id   1e0c528e56ca08808e14c2e9dcea5b44
#
_cell.length_a   1.000
_cell.length_b   1.000
_cell.length_c   1.000
_cell.angle_alpha   90.00
_cell.angle_beta   90.00
_cell.angle_gamma   90.00
#
_symmetry.space_group_name_H-M   'P 1'
#
loop_
_entity.id
_entity.type
_entity.pdbx_description
1 polymer ?
#
loop_
_entity_poly.entity_id
_entity_poly.type
_entity_poly.pdbx_seq_one_letter_code
_entity_poly.pdbx_strand_id
1 'polypeptide(L)'
;MTFALMCLILERLLVATPEVVAHVPEERLVERALGERTTREAPLPRFDPRLDEAAAILARQVLALSPEAPLQPLSSEALREALSLAGAFDPAPNAIVLRATSTAALAQAMASHPELSRARPTRFGISIVSHNARAAGVALLSQRRVELDEFPRRAQVGQPCRVVGRFARPLKRPLVAVTDPGGAVHTLPVPLPQSGGEAARFEMDLTFHRAGVNAVELIAEGRYGPEVVALFEVEALDAAGGGQTRPARMADAEEGAPQARRETAETKDIAVAERQVVQAINDLRARHGLRPLQRDGRLDRLARHHAREMGRLKFFGHKSPKEGDVARRLSSAGIAYSVAAENLAESHSALDAQWLLEASPGHRGNLLMPEVTLVGVGTAPVPGRQGNLYLVEIFMRP
;
A
#
# COMPACT_ATOMS: atom_id res chain seq x y z
N MET A 1 -3.43 -36.26 -7.80
CA MET A 1 -2.11 -36.56 -7.18
C MET A 1 -1.13 -35.37 -7.39
N THR A 2 -1.58 -34.13 -7.40
CA THR A 2 -0.73 -32.95 -7.70
C THR A 2 -0.80 -31.84 -6.64
N PHE A 3 -1.69 -31.94 -5.67
CA PHE A 3 -1.83 -30.92 -4.59
C PHE A 3 -0.93 -31.18 -3.38
N ALA A 4 -0.55 -32.42 -3.12
CA ALA A 4 0.29 -32.79 -1.98
C ALA A 4 1.78 -32.44 -2.18
N LEU A 5 2.24 -32.26 -3.43
CA LEU A 5 3.64 -31.97 -3.73
C LEU A 5 4.01 -30.50 -3.55
N MET A 6 3.03 -29.58 -3.66
CA MET A 6 3.24 -28.14 -3.50
C MET A 6 3.31 -27.72 -2.03
N CYS A 7 2.58 -28.40 -1.15
CA CYS A 7 2.68 -28.15 0.31
C CYS A 7 4.01 -28.63 0.91
N LEU A 8 4.59 -29.70 0.40
CA LEU A 8 5.89 -30.23 0.89
C LEU A 8 7.10 -29.38 0.52
N ILE A 9 7.00 -28.56 -0.53
CA ILE A 9 8.06 -27.62 -0.92
C ILE A 9 8.04 -26.36 -0.04
N LEU A 10 6.85 -25.92 0.42
CA LEU A 10 6.75 -24.78 1.34
C LEU A 10 7.22 -25.11 2.77
N GLU A 11 7.01 -26.33 3.25
CA GLU A 11 7.45 -26.70 4.62
C GLU A 11 8.97 -26.85 4.76
N ARG A 12 9.70 -27.14 3.68
CA ARG A 12 11.17 -27.22 3.71
C ARG A 12 11.87 -25.86 3.59
N LEU A 13 11.16 -24.79 3.20
CA LEU A 13 11.70 -23.43 3.15
C LEU A 13 11.53 -22.63 4.45
N LEU A 14 10.85 -23.18 5.45
CA LEU A 14 10.52 -22.50 6.71
C LEU A 14 11.39 -22.88 7.92
N VAL A 15 12.41 -23.72 7.73
CA VAL A 15 13.34 -24.09 8.81
C VAL A 15 14.80 -23.80 8.37
N ALA A 16 15.05 -22.55 7.97
CA ALA A 16 16.40 -22.00 8.05
C ALA A 16 16.36 -20.91 9.13
N THR A 17 17.10 -21.11 10.22
CA THR A 17 17.44 -20.07 11.19
C THR A 17 17.85 -18.79 10.45
N PRO A 18 17.48 -17.60 10.94
CA PRO A 18 17.94 -16.36 10.32
C PRO A 18 19.47 -16.31 10.48
N GLU A 19 20.19 -16.76 9.46
CA GLU A 19 21.54 -16.27 9.25
C GLU A 19 21.41 -14.76 9.12
N VAL A 20 22.14 -14.04 9.95
CA VAL A 20 22.33 -12.59 9.79
C VAL A 20 22.86 -12.41 8.38
N VAL A 21 22.00 -11.97 7.47
CA VAL A 21 22.37 -11.70 6.08
C VAL A 21 23.37 -10.56 6.16
N ALA A 22 24.66 -10.89 6.12
CA ALA A 22 25.71 -9.89 6.00
C ALA A 22 25.47 -9.17 4.69
N HIS A 23 25.30 -7.84 4.73
CA HIS A 23 25.19 -7.01 3.53
C HIS A 23 26.30 -7.37 2.56
N VAL A 24 25.94 -7.91 1.41
CA VAL A 24 26.92 -8.21 0.37
C VAL A 24 27.54 -6.91 -0.17
N PRO A 25 28.80 -6.93 -0.58
CA PRO A 25 29.48 -5.72 -1.07
C PRO A 25 28.71 -4.94 -2.13
N GLU A 26 27.92 -5.64 -2.92
CA GLU A 26 27.07 -5.11 -3.98
C GLU A 26 25.92 -4.22 -3.45
N GLU A 27 25.33 -4.54 -2.32
CA GLU A 27 24.28 -3.71 -1.71
C GLU A 27 24.85 -2.36 -1.27
N ARG A 28 26.08 -2.33 -0.77
CA ARG A 28 26.79 -1.08 -0.41
C ARG A 28 27.00 -0.13 -1.61
N LEU A 29 27.10 -0.67 -2.82
CA LEU A 29 27.17 0.17 -4.02
C LEU A 29 25.86 0.93 -4.22
N VAL A 30 24.71 0.27 -4.02
CA VAL A 30 23.37 0.88 -4.16
C VAL A 30 23.13 1.89 -3.04
N GLU A 31 23.52 1.57 -1.81
CA GLU A 31 23.44 2.48 -0.66
C GLU A 31 24.25 3.76 -0.88
N ARG A 32 25.48 3.62 -1.38
CA ARG A 32 26.33 4.77 -1.70
C ARG A 32 25.71 5.63 -2.78
N ALA A 33 25.22 5.03 -3.88
CA ALA A 33 24.55 5.73 -4.95
C ALA A 33 23.29 6.48 -4.46
N LEU A 34 22.54 5.90 -3.52
CA LEU A 34 21.40 6.53 -2.87
C LEU A 34 21.83 7.75 -2.03
N GLY A 35 22.91 7.63 -1.26
CA GLY A 35 23.47 8.73 -0.48
C GLY A 35 24.00 9.88 -1.34
N GLU A 36 24.74 9.58 -2.41
CA GLU A 36 25.30 10.59 -3.33
C GLU A 36 24.23 11.39 -4.09
N ARG A 37 23.07 10.78 -4.34
CA ARG A 37 21.96 11.40 -5.08
C ARG A 37 21.01 12.20 -4.18
N THR A 38 21.19 12.12 -2.87
CA THR A 38 20.44 12.94 -1.92
C THR A 38 20.96 14.38 -2.00
N THR A 39 20.08 15.33 -2.23
CA THR A 39 20.46 16.75 -2.30
C THR A 39 20.99 17.22 -0.94
N ARG A 40 21.93 18.19 -0.92
CA ARG A 40 22.54 18.73 0.31
C ARG A 40 21.53 19.26 1.34
N GLU A 41 20.30 19.54 0.91
CA GLU A 41 19.22 20.07 1.74
C GLU A 41 18.30 19.00 2.34
N ALA A 42 18.40 17.74 1.87
CA ALA A 42 17.59 16.64 2.37
C ALA A 42 18.42 15.75 3.31
N PRO A 43 17.85 15.27 4.43
CA PRO A 43 18.55 14.32 5.29
C PRO A 43 18.86 13.04 4.52
N LEU A 44 20.04 12.46 4.79
CA LEU A 44 20.41 11.17 4.24
C LEU A 44 19.37 10.10 4.62
N PRO A 45 18.94 9.26 3.67
CA PRO A 45 18.03 8.16 3.97
C PRO A 45 18.70 7.18 4.94
N ARG A 46 17.92 6.63 5.88
CA ARG A 46 18.41 5.68 6.88
C ARG A 46 18.01 4.27 6.49
N PHE A 47 18.90 3.34 6.68
CA PHE A 47 18.62 1.92 6.59
C PHE A 47 17.52 1.51 7.58
N ASP A 48 16.62 0.65 7.13
CA ASP A 48 15.56 0.07 7.97
C ASP A 48 15.56 -1.45 7.80
N PRO A 49 15.86 -2.22 8.86
CA PRO A 49 15.98 -3.69 8.77
C PRO A 49 14.66 -4.37 8.40
N ARG A 50 13.50 -3.76 8.66
CA ARG A 50 12.20 -4.31 8.29
C ARG A 50 11.95 -4.15 6.78
N LEU A 51 12.32 -3.00 6.20
CA LEU A 51 12.27 -2.81 4.75
C LEU A 51 13.27 -3.72 4.04
N ASP A 52 14.43 -3.96 4.65
CA ASP A 52 15.44 -4.87 4.12
C ASP A 52 14.95 -6.32 4.08
N GLU A 53 14.36 -6.81 5.17
CA GLU A 53 13.76 -8.15 5.21
C GLU A 53 12.60 -8.28 4.21
N ALA A 54 11.75 -7.25 4.07
CA ALA A 54 10.70 -7.24 3.04
C ALA A 54 11.31 -7.31 1.63
N ALA A 55 12.40 -6.55 1.37
CA ALA A 55 13.12 -6.60 0.12
C ALA A 55 13.73 -7.99 -0.14
N ALA A 56 14.25 -8.66 0.90
CA ALA A 56 14.79 -10.01 0.80
C ALA A 56 13.71 -11.06 0.48
N ILE A 57 12.54 -10.96 1.09
CA ILE A 57 11.38 -11.81 0.76
C ILE A 57 11.03 -11.67 -0.71
N LEU A 58 10.87 -10.45 -1.19
CA LEU A 58 10.52 -10.15 -2.58
C LEU A 58 11.62 -10.58 -3.56
N ALA A 59 12.90 -10.34 -3.24
CA ALA A 59 14.01 -10.74 -4.09
C ALA A 59 14.07 -12.27 -4.28
N ARG A 60 13.83 -13.04 -3.22
CA ARG A 60 13.70 -14.51 -3.30
C ARG A 60 12.54 -14.94 -4.20
N GLN A 61 11.37 -14.30 -4.10
CA GLN A 61 10.22 -14.58 -4.98
C GLN A 61 10.56 -14.27 -6.45
N VAL A 62 11.21 -13.14 -6.73
CA VAL A 62 11.64 -12.75 -8.08
C VAL A 62 12.68 -13.73 -8.64
N LEU A 63 13.62 -14.20 -7.82
CA LEU A 63 14.64 -15.18 -8.22
C LEU A 63 14.02 -16.54 -8.57
N ALA A 64 12.93 -16.93 -7.89
CA ALA A 64 12.20 -18.18 -8.11
C ALA A 64 11.39 -18.20 -9.42
N LEU A 65 11.11 -17.04 -10.03
CA LEU A 65 10.41 -16.96 -11.30
C LEU A 65 11.25 -17.61 -12.43
N SER A 66 10.57 -18.13 -13.47
CA SER A 66 11.24 -18.62 -14.66
C SER A 66 12.18 -17.56 -15.25
N PRO A 67 13.40 -17.91 -15.68
CA PRO A 67 14.32 -16.98 -16.34
C PRO A 67 13.72 -16.29 -17.56
N GLU A 68 12.91 -17.02 -18.31
CA GLU A 68 12.28 -16.57 -19.56
C GLU A 68 11.02 -15.75 -19.33
N ALA A 69 10.40 -15.83 -18.13
CA ALA A 69 9.23 -15.03 -17.81
C ALA A 69 9.60 -13.54 -17.79
N PRO A 70 8.82 -12.67 -18.45
CA PRO A 70 9.05 -11.24 -18.35
C PRO A 70 8.94 -10.79 -16.89
N LEU A 71 9.82 -9.89 -16.46
CA LEU A 71 9.73 -9.29 -15.13
C LEU A 71 8.52 -8.37 -15.11
N GLN A 72 7.46 -8.82 -14.44
CA GLN A 72 6.28 -8.01 -14.20
C GLN A 72 6.52 -7.07 -13.01
N PRO A 73 5.87 -5.89 -12.94
CA PRO A 73 5.82 -5.10 -11.73
C PRO A 73 5.33 -5.95 -10.55
N LEU A 74 5.86 -5.70 -9.36
CA LEU A 74 5.34 -6.33 -8.15
C LEU A 74 3.87 -5.94 -7.99
N SER A 75 3.01 -6.94 -7.75
CA SER A 75 1.64 -6.63 -7.34
C SER A 75 1.64 -5.96 -5.97
N SER A 76 0.71 -5.06 -5.75
CA SER A 76 0.53 -4.38 -4.47
C SER A 76 0.29 -5.37 -3.33
N GLU A 77 -0.37 -6.50 -3.63
CA GLU A 77 -0.58 -7.59 -2.68
C GLU A 77 0.74 -8.27 -2.26
N ALA A 78 1.61 -8.63 -3.21
CA ALA A 78 2.91 -9.23 -2.89
C ALA A 78 3.79 -8.28 -2.06
N LEU A 79 3.79 -6.98 -2.40
CA LEU A 79 4.50 -5.96 -1.64
C LEU A 79 3.95 -5.87 -0.21
N ARG A 80 2.63 -5.80 -0.06
CA ARG A 80 1.97 -5.71 1.25
C ARG A 80 2.23 -6.94 2.11
N GLU A 81 2.17 -8.14 1.52
CA GLU A 81 2.49 -9.38 2.21
C GLU A 81 3.93 -9.38 2.73
N ALA A 82 4.90 -9.00 1.90
CA ALA A 82 6.30 -8.93 2.31
C ALA A 82 6.52 -7.92 3.44
N LEU A 83 5.90 -6.73 3.35
CA LEU A 83 5.96 -5.72 4.41
C LEU A 83 5.34 -6.24 5.72
N SER A 84 4.19 -6.89 5.64
CA SER A 84 3.52 -7.49 6.81
C SER A 84 4.39 -8.57 7.45
N LEU A 85 4.95 -9.50 6.69
CA LEU A 85 5.84 -10.55 7.19
C LEU A 85 7.09 -9.97 7.87
N ALA A 86 7.69 -8.95 7.29
CA ALA A 86 8.86 -8.27 7.83
C ALA A 86 8.54 -7.34 9.03
N GLY A 87 7.27 -7.11 9.32
CA GLY A 87 6.86 -6.17 10.37
C GLY A 87 7.07 -4.70 10.01
N ALA A 88 7.20 -4.38 8.74
CA ALA A 88 7.20 -3.01 8.27
C ALA A 88 5.80 -2.43 8.30
N PHE A 89 5.71 -1.10 8.50
CA PHE A 89 4.44 -0.37 8.57
C PHE A 89 4.36 0.76 7.52
N ASP A 90 5.27 0.74 6.57
CA ASP A 90 5.28 1.72 5.47
C ASP A 90 4.14 1.40 4.51
N PRO A 91 3.20 2.33 4.24
CA PRO A 91 1.98 2.01 3.52
C PRO A 91 2.21 1.72 2.03
N ALA A 92 3.19 2.39 1.40
CA ALA A 92 3.46 2.25 -0.03
C ALA A 92 4.91 2.68 -0.35
N PRO A 93 5.93 1.88 -0.02
CA PRO A 93 7.30 2.17 -0.44
C PRO A 93 7.44 2.01 -1.96
N ASN A 94 8.24 2.88 -2.59
CA ASN A 94 8.61 2.67 -3.98
C ASN A 94 9.53 1.46 -4.09
N ALA A 95 9.23 0.53 -4.99
CA ALA A 95 10.01 -0.67 -5.23
C ALA A 95 10.80 -0.56 -6.54
N ILE A 96 12.10 -0.84 -6.47
CA ILE A 96 12.95 -1.09 -7.64
C ILE A 96 13.19 -2.59 -7.67
N VAL A 97 12.81 -3.26 -8.76
CA VAL A 97 12.92 -4.70 -8.92
C VAL A 97 13.67 -5.00 -10.20
N LEU A 98 14.78 -5.72 -10.09
CA LEU A 98 15.64 -6.04 -11.24
C LEU A 98 16.10 -7.50 -11.18
N ARG A 99 16.45 -8.03 -12.34
CA ARG A 99 17.16 -9.31 -12.53
C ARG A 99 18.39 -9.12 -13.40
N ALA A 100 19.42 -9.91 -13.13
CA ALA A 100 20.64 -9.95 -13.92
C ALA A 100 21.29 -11.34 -13.89
N THR A 101 22.34 -11.53 -14.66
CA THR A 101 23.14 -12.76 -14.68
C THR A 101 24.24 -12.77 -13.60
N SER A 102 24.46 -11.65 -12.92
CA SER A 102 25.39 -11.55 -11.79
C SER A 102 24.97 -10.49 -10.80
N THR A 103 25.41 -10.62 -9.55
CA THR A 103 25.17 -9.65 -8.48
C THR A 103 25.81 -8.30 -8.79
N ALA A 104 27.01 -8.28 -9.36
CA ALA A 104 27.71 -7.06 -9.72
C ALA A 104 26.97 -6.26 -10.80
N ALA A 105 26.53 -6.91 -11.90
CA ALA A 105 25.73 -6.27 -12.94
C ALA A 105 24.40 -5.74 -12.41
N LEU A 106 23.76 -6.51 -11.51
CA LEU A 106 22.51 -6.13 -10.86
C LEU A 106 22.69 -4.88 -9.98
N ALA A 107 23.72 -4.87 -9.13
CA ALA A 107 24.01 -3.73 -8.26
C ALA A 107 24.30 -2.45 -9.06
N GLN A 108 25.06 -2.55 -10.15
CA GLN A 108 25.32 -1.43 -11.04
C GLN A 108 24.03 -0.90 -11.70
N ALA A 109 23.16 -1.79 -12.17
CA ALA A 109 21.87 -1.42 -12.75
C ALA A 109 20.95 -0.75 -11.70
N MET A 110 20.88 -1.28 -10.47
CA MET A 110 20.13 -0.69 -9.38
C MET A 110 20.68 0.68 -8.99
N ALA A 111 22.00 0.82 -8.81
CA ALA A 111 22.66 2.08 -8.48
C ALA A 111 22.43 3.17 -9.53
N SER A 112 22.21 2.78 -10.79
CA SER A 112 21.92 3.70 -11.90
C SER A 112 20.42 3.98 -12.08
N HIS A 113 19.54 3.29 -11.34
CA HIS A 113 18.11 3.36 -11.58
C HIS A 113 17.53 4.76 -11.30
N PRO A 114 16.70 5.34 -12.21
CA PRO A 114 16.18 6.69 -12.06
C PRO A 114 15.37 6.93 -10.78
N GLU A 115 14.67 5.91 -10.27
CA GLU A 115 13.86 6.02 -9.05
C GLU A 115 14.69 6.31 -7.79
N LEU A 116 15.96 5.91 -7.73
CA LEU A 116 16.83 6.29 -6.62
C LEU A 116 16.93 7.81 -6.44
N SER A 117 16.89 8.56 -7.55
CA SER A 117 16.95 10.02 -7.52
C SER A 117 15.59 10.69 -7.31
N ARG A 118 14.51 10.02 -7.74
CA ARG A 118 13.15 10.60 -7.71
C ARG A 118 12.45 10.39 -6.37
N ALA A 119 12.67 9.25 -5.73
CA ALA A 119 11.90 8.84 -4.56
C ALA A 119 12.15 9.70 -3.32
N ARG A 120 13.31 10.35 -3.17
CA ARG A 120 13.73 11.13 -1.98
C ARG A 120 13.36 10.40 -0.67
N PRO A 121 13.80 9.15 -0.49
CA PRO A 121 13.38 8.36 0.65
C PRO A 121 13.96 8.91 1.96
N THR A 122 13.27 8.62 3.06
CA THR A 122 13.81 8.82 4.42
C THR A 122 14.25 7.51 5.05
N ARG A 123 13.72 6.38 4.55
CA ARG A 123 14.07 5.02 4.94
C ARG A 123 14.24 4.15 3.69
N PHE A 124 15.11 3.17 3.77
CA PHE A 124 15.30 2.19 2.71
C PHE A 124 15.67 0.80 3.25
N GLY A 125 15.41 -0.22 2.43
CA GLY A 125 15.95 -1.57 2.54
C GLY A 125 16.32 -2.08 1.16
N ILE A 126 17.41 -2.85 1.05
CA ILE A 126 17.95 -3.34 -0.22
C ILE A 126 18.42 -4.76 -0.02
N SER A 127 17.94 -5.68 -0.85
CA SER A 127 18.42 -7.04 -0.86
C SER A 127 18.75 -7.53 -2.26
N ILE A 128 19.89 -8.19 -2.39
CA ILE A 128 20.37 -8.84 -3.60
C ILE A 128 20.60 -10.33 -3.29
N VAL A 129 19.88 -11.19 -3.98
CA VAL A 129 20.00 -12.65 -3.87
C VAL A 129 20.46 -13.26 -5.18
N SER A 130 21.20 -14.36 -5.11
CA SER A 130 21.68 -15.05 -6.31
C SER A 130 21.66 -16.56 -6.18
N HIS A 131 21.47 -17.23 -7.31
CA HIS A 131 21.53 -18.68 -7.42
C HIS A 131 21.84 -19.08 -8.88
N ASN A 132 22.82 -19.95 -9.11
CA ASN A 132 23.16 -20.51 -10.42
C ASN A 132 23.27 -19.48 -11.55
N ALA A 133 24.21 -18.53 -11.44
CA ALA A 133 24.42 -17.45 -12.42
C ALA A 133 23.17 -16.60 -12.71
N ARG A 134 22.27 -16.48 -11.75
CA ARG A 134 21.10 -15.59 -11.75
C ARG A 134 21.12 -14.75 -10.50
N ALA A 135 20.74 -13.51 -10.62
CA ALA A 135 20.59 -12.60 -9.50
C ALA A 135 19.27 -11.84 -9.62
N ALA A 136 18.64 -11.63 -8.48
CA ALA A 136 17.47 -10.77 -8.34
C ALA A 136 17.71 -9.78 -7.20
N GLY A 137 17.26 -8.54 -7.39
CA GLY A 137 17.41 -7.50 -6.38
C GLY A 137 16.16 -6.67 -6.26
N VAL A 138 15.87 -6.32 -5.02
CA VAL A 138 14.78 -5.42 -4.65
C VAL A 138 15.32 -4.31 -3.75
N ALA A 139 14.98 -3.05 -4.08
CA ALA A 139 15.18 -1.92 -3.20
C ALA A 139 13.82 -1.31 -2.86
N LEU A 140 13.51 -1.19 -1.58
CA LEU A 140 12.31 -0.54 -1.06
C LEU A 140 12.69 0.84 -0.50
N LEU A 141 12.06 1.89 -1.03
CA LEU A 141 12.36 3.28 -0.74
C LEU A 141 11.12 3.96 -0.14
N SER A 142 11.17 4.34 1.13
CA SER A 142 10.03 4.91 1.86
C SER A 142 10.25 6.37 2.25
N GLN A 143 9.22 7.19 2.10
CA GLN A 143 9.11 8.53 2.69
C GLN A 143 8.33 8.44 4.01
N ARG A 144 8.92 7.83 5.02
CA ARG A 144 8.29 7.61 6.31
C ARG A 144 7.96 8.93 7.01
N ARG A 145 6.74 9.07 7.50
CA ARG A 145 6.21 10.26 8.17
C ARG A 145 5.86 10.04 9.63
N VAL A 146 5.85 8.80 10.05
CA VAL A 146 5.66 8.37 11.44
C VAL A 146 6.68 7.31 11.78
N GLU A 147 7.22 7.36 12.97
CA GLU A 147 7.98 6.27 13.57
C GLU A 147 7.10 5.61 14.61
N LEU A 148 6.91 4.31 14.51
CA LEU A 148 6.24 3.51 15.51
C LEU A 148 7.30 2.88 16.41
N ASP A 149 7.32 3.29 17.68
CA ASP A 149 8.21 2.75 18.71
C ASP A 149 7.66 1.40 19.19
N GLU A 150 6.33 1.30 19.33
CA GLU A 150 5.62 0.11 19.75
C GLU A 150 4.28 0.00 18.99
N PHE A 151 4.00 -1.18 18.46
CA PHE A 151 2.70 -1.53 17.88
C PHE A 151 2.49 -3.04 17.92
N PRO A 152 1.23 -3.49 18.14
CA PRO A 152 0.95 -4.90 18.27
C PRO A 152 1.03 -5.62 16.91
N ARG A 153 1.54 -6.85 16.93
CA ARG A 153 1.44 -7.81 15.83
C ARG A 153 0.41 -8.90 16.17
N ARG A 154 0.23 -9.14 17.46
CA ARG A 154 -0.78 -10.02 18.04
C ARG A 154 -1.46 -9.33 19.20
N ALA A 155 -2.75 -9.60 19.36
CA ALA A 155 -3.57 -9.07 20.44
C ALA A 155 -4.54 -10.14 20.93
N GLN A 156 -5.03 -10.00 22.17
CA GLN A 156 -6.15 -10.80 22.64
C GLN A 156 -7.45 -10.02 22.37
N VAL A 157 -8.48 -10.71 21.86
CA VAL A 157 -9.80 -10.12 21.64
C VAL A 157 -10.31 -9.50 22.96
N GLY A 158 -10.79 -8.26 22.88
CA GLY A 158 -11.31 -7.49 24.02
C GLY A 158 -10.24 -6.90 24.94
N GLN A 159 -8.95 -7.18 24.73
CA GLN A 159 -7.89 -6.58 25.55
C GLN A 159 -7.28 -5.39 24.84
N PRO A 160 -7.00 -4.27 25.56
CA PRO A 160 -6.31 -3.14 24.99
C PRO A 160 -4.86 -3.50 24.68
N CYS A 161 -4.36 -3.05 23.54
CA CYS A 161 -2.96 -3.16 23.18
C CYS A 161 -2.43 -1.80 22.76
N ARG A 162 -1.22 -1.51 23.18
CA ARG A 162 -0.61 -0.19 23.09
C ARG A 162 -0.01 0.06 21.72
N VAL A 163 -0.22 1.28 21.21
CA VAL A 163 0.46 1.83 20.03
C VAL A 163 1.15 3.12 20.44
N VAL A 164 2.45 3.18 20.24
CA VAL A 164 3.28 4.34 20.59
C VAL A 164 4.08 4.77 19.37
N GLY A 165 4.12 6.07 19.12
CA GLY A 165 4.88 6.58 18.00
C GLY A 165 5.12 8.08 18.02
N ARG A 166 5.78 8.55 16.98
CA ARG A 166 6.09 9.97 16.76
C ARG A 166 5.89 10.34 15.31
N PHE A 167 5.20 11.43 15.06
CA PHE A 167 5.14 12.00 13.72
C PHE A 167 6.45 12.75 13.41
N ALA A 168 7.03 12.48 12.25
CA ALA A 168 8.29 13.11 11.80
C ALA A 168 8.13 14.62 11.53
N ARG A 169 6.90 15.08 11.34
CA ARG A 169 6.48 16.48 11.17
C ARG A 169 5.13 16.69 11.82
N PRO A 170 4.75 17.92 12.20
CA PRO A 170 3.40 18.21 12.68
C PRO A 170 2.38 17.79 11.60
N LEU A 171 1.59 16.78 11.90
CA LEU A 171 0.47 16.35 11.09
C LEU A 171 -0.83 16.78 11.77
N LYS A 172 -1.83 17.14 10.97
CA LYS A 172 -3.11 17.62 11.49
C LYS A 172 -4.12 16.47 11.50
N ARG A 173 -4.98 16.49 12.51
CA ARG A 173 -6.12 15.58 12.65
C ARG A 173 -5.78 14.10 12.41
N PRO A 174 -4.76 13.54 13.05
CA PRO A 174 -4.44 12.14 12.87
C PRO A 174 -5.56 11.26 13.43
N LEU A 175 -5.87 10.19 12.71
CA LEU A 175 -6.81 9.16 13.13
C LEU A 175 -6.26 7.78 12.83
N VAL A 176 -6.76 6.78 13.55
CA VAL A 176 -6.56 5.37 13.23
C VAL A 176 -7.85 4.85 12.59
N ALA A 177 -7.71 4.15 11.47
CA ALA A 177 -8.77 3.36 10.88
C ALA A 177 -8.42 1.88 11.02
N VAL A 178 -9.37 1.08 11.48
CA VAL A 178 -9.21 -0.37 11.66
C VAL A 178 -10.26 -1.07 10.82
N THR A 179 -9.85 -1.97 9.94
CA THR A 179 -10.75 -2.93 9.30
C THR A 179 -10.70 -4.23 10.07
N ASP A 180 -11.83 -4.68 10.58
CA ASP A 180 -11.96 -5.96 11.27
C ASP A 180 -11.99 -7.15 10.28
N PRO A 181 -11.85 -8.41 10.74
CA PRO A 181 -11.93 -9.59 9.89
C PRO A 181 -13.26 -9.77 9.15
N GLY A 182 -14.32 -9.13 9.60
CA GLY A 182 -15.62 -9.09 8.93
C GLY A 182 -15.73 -7.99 7.87
N GLY A 183 -14.68 -7.18 7.68
CA GLY A 183 -14.61 -6.10 6.71
C GLY A 183 -15.24 -4.78 7.17
N ALA A 184 -15.73 -4.67 8.43
CA ALA A 184 -16.21 -3.42 8.98
C ALA A 184 -15.05 -2.48 9.33
N VAL A 185 -15.24 -1.17 9.09
CA VAL A 185 -14.24 -0.14 9.35
C VAL A 185 -14.62 0.69 10.56
N HIS A 186 -13.70 0.84 11.50
CA HIS A 186 -13.83 1.65 12.70
C HIS A 186 -12.76 2.73 12.72
N THR A 187 -13.10 3.95 13.13
CA THR A 187 -12.13 5.06 13.19
C THR A 187 -12.05 5.63 14.60
N LEU A 188 -10.83 5.96 15.03
CA LEU A 188 -10.51 6.54 16.33
C LEU A 188 -9.58 7.74 16.15
N PRO A 189 -9.79 8.87 16.83
CA PRO A 189 -8.83 9.97 16.81
C PRO A 189 -7.54 9.57 17.54
N VAL A 190 -6.38 9.99 17.00
CA VAL A 190 -5.11 9.83 17.71
C VAL A 190 -4.94 10.99 18.68
N PRO A 191 -4.76 10.74 19.98
CA PRO A 191 -4.52 11.80 20.94
C PRO A 191 -3.17 12.46 20.68
N LEU A 192 -3.18 13.77 20.50
CA LEU A 192 -1.97 14.57 20.37
C LEU A 192 -1.79 15.46 21.60
N PRO A 193 -0.54 15.65 22.09
CA PRO A 193 -0.28 16.63 23.15
C PRO A 193 -0.61 18.05 22.65
N GLN A 194 -1.15 18.87 23.53
CA GLN A 194 -1.57 20.25 23.21
C GLN A 194 -0.38 21.18 22.91
N SER A 195 0.84 20.83 23.29
CA SER A 195 2.06 21.58 23.02
C SER A 195 2.60 21.20 21.65
N GLY A 196 2.42 22.08 20.64
CA GLY A 196 2.91 21.93 19.27
C GLY A 196 4.42 21.99 19.15
N GLY A 197 5.10 20.87 19.40
CA GLY A 197 6.53 20.69 19.09
C GLY A 197 6.74 20.00 17.74
N GLU A 198 7.97 20.06 17.19
CA GLU A 198 8.33 19.54 15.85
C GLU A 198 8.11 18.03 15.65
N ALA A 199 8.01 17.22 16.70
CA ALA A 199 7.75 15.79 16.65
C ALA A 199 6.75 15.39 17.73
N ALA A 200 5.47 15.41 17.40
CA ALA A 200 4.42 15.03 18.36
C ALA A 200 4.47 13.52 18.64
N ARG A 201 4.85 13.13 19.85
CA ARG A 201 4.70 11.76 20.36
C ARG A 201 3.23 11.52 20.65
N PHE A 202 2.74 10.36 20.29
CA PHE A 202 1.40 9.89 20.63
C PHE A 202 1.48 8.51 21.30
N GLU A 203 0.46 8.23 22.07
CA GLU A 203 0.24 6.96 22.71
C GLU A 203 -1.25 6.71 22.77
N MET A 204 -1.68 5.52 22.37
CA MET A 204 -3.07 5.11 22.39
C MET A 204 -3.21 3.61 22.56
N ASP A 205 -4.35 3.19 23.07
CA ASP A 205 -4.73 1.79 23.13
C ASP A 205 -5.73 1.45 22.03
N LEU A 206 -5.49 0.32 21.36
CA LEU A 206 -6.43 -0.28 20.42
C LEU A 206 -7.02 -1.54 21.04
N THR A 207 -8.32 -1.74 20.83
CA THR A 207 -9.00 -2.97 21.24
C THR A 207 -9.65 -3.62 20.03
N PHE A 208 -9.33 -4.88 19.78
CA PHE A 208 -9.90 -5.66 18.69
C PHE A 208 -11.04 -6.52 19.22
N HIS A 209 -12.19 -6.49 18.55
CA HIS A 209 -13.42 -7.15 19.03
C HIS A 209 -13.74 -8.46 18.32
N ARG A 210 -12.93 -8.82 17.30
CA ARG A 210 -13.09 -10.05 16.51
C ARG A 210 -11.74 -10.73 16.33
N ALA A 211 -11.72 -12.05 16.48
CA ALA A 211 -10.56 -12.87 16.16
C ALA A 211 -10.28 -12.88 14.66
N GLY A 212 -9.01 -12.88 14.29
CA GLY A 212 -8.51 -12.85 12.93
C GLY A 212 -7.63 -11.64 12.63
N VAL A 213 -7.29 -11.45 11.37
CA VAL A 213 -6.40 -10.36 10.93
C VAL A 213 -7.18 -9.05 10.84
N ASN A 214 -6.74 -8.06 11.58
CA ASN A 214 -7.24 -6.68 11.55
C ASN A 214 -6.21 -5.81 10.84
N ALA A 215 -6.62 -5.03 9.84
CA ALA A 215 -5.75 -4.04 9.21
C ALA A 215 -5.89 -2.71 9.95
N VAL A 216 -4.75 -2.10 10.28
CA VAL A 216 -4.67 -0.84 11.03
C VAL A 216 -3.95 0.20 10.20
N GLU A 217 -4.60 1.33 9.94
CA GLU A 217 -4.03 2.49 9.28
C GLU A 217 -3.95 3.69 10.20
N LEU A 218 -2.80 4.37 10.18
CA LEU A 218 -2.70 5.75 10.65
C LEU A 218 -2.87 6.68 9.45
N ILE A 219 -3.84 7.56 9.54
CA ILE A 219 -4.16 8.56 8.53
C ILE A 219 -3.97 9.95 9.15
N ALA A 220 -3.36 10.86 8.42
CA ALA A 220 -3.20 12.23 8.89
C ALA A 220 -3.31 13.23 7.74
N GLU A 221 -3.67 14.49 8.03
CA GLU A 221 -3.79 15.51 7.01
C GLU A 221 -2.43 16.09 6.64
N GLY A 222 -1.99 15.80 5.43
CA GLY A 222 -0.79 16.32 4.81
C GLY A 222 -1.05 17.58 3.98
N ARG A 223 -0.07 17.91 3.12
CA ARG A 223 -0.15 19.09 2.26
C ARG A 223 -1.31 19.06 1.26
N TYR A 224 -1.61 17.86 0.75
CA TYR A 224 -2.58 17.64 -0.32
C TYR A 224 -3.81 16.85 0.16
N GLY A 225 -4.16 16.95 1.43
CA GLY A 225 -5.29 16.29 2.06
C GLY A 225 -4.89 15.08 2.91
N PRO A 226 -5.85 14.23 3.29
CA PRO A 226 -5.58 13.01 4.06
C PRO A 226 -4.60 12.09 3.33
N GLU A 227 -3.66 11.51 4.07
CA GLU A 227 -2.70 10.53 3.58
C GLU A 227 -2.48 9.43 4.60
N VAL A 228 -2.32 8.20 4.14
CA VAL A 228 -1.93 7.06 4.98
C VAL A 228 -0.45 7.20 5.32
N VAL A 229 -0.11 7.25 6.60
CA VAL A 229 1.27 7.43 7.08
C VAL A 229 1.85 6.18 7.72
N ALA A 230 1.01 5.21 8.15
CA ALA A 230 1.40 3.86 8.53
C ALA A 230 0.28 2.89 8.23
N LEU A 231 0.65 1.64 7.93
CA LEU A 231 -0.27 0.54 7.70
C LEU A 231 0.39 -0.74 8.20
N PHE A 232 -0.31 -1.48 9.07
CA PHE A 232 0.15 -2.77 9.59
C PHE A 232 -1.04 -3.67 9.94
N GLU A 233 -0.76 -4.95 10.10
CA GLU A 233 -1.75 -5.96 10.45
C GLU A 233 -1.56 -6.46 11.87
N VAL A 234 -2.68 -6.74 12.56
CA VAL A 234 -2.72 -7.30 13.91
C VAL A 234 -3.59 -8.55 13.91
N GLU A 235 -3.01 -9.67 14.29
CA GLU A 235 -3.72 -10.92 14.52
C GLU A 235 -4.36 -10.89 15.91
N ALA A 236 -5.68 -10.76 15.97
CA ALA A 236 -6.43 -10.85 17.21
C ALA A 236 -6.81 -12.31 17.49
N LEU A 237 -6.52 -12.80 18.70
CA LEU A 237 -6.71 -14.18 19.13
C LEU A 237 -7.81 -14.25 20.18
N ASP A 238 -8.66 -15.29 20.12
CA ASP A 238 -9.63 -15.57 21.18
C ASP A 238 -8.95 -16.02 22.48
N ALA A 239 -9.54 -15.71 23.62
CA ALA A 239 -9.02 -16.05 24.95
C ALA A 239 -8.85 -17.57 25.19
N ALA A 240 -9.52 -18.40 24.41
CA ALA A 240 -9.47 -19.85 24.53
C ALA A 240 -8.18 -20.51 23.98
N GLY A 241 -7.23 -19.73 23.46
CA GLY A 241 -5.92 -20.26 23.02
C GLY A 241 -5.97 -21.35 21.95
N GLY A 242 -7.13 -21.56 21.34
CA GLY A 242 -7.35 -22.50 20.25
C GLY A 242 -6.72 -21.99 18.97
N GLY A 243 -5.38 -21.98 18.94
CA GLY A 243 -4.62 -21.72 17.75
C GLY A 243 -4.81 -22.84 16.75
N GLN A 244 -5.80 -22.76 15.89
CA GLN A 244 -5.70 -23.36 14.58
C GLN A 244 -5.07 -22.34 13.64
N THR A 245 -3.75 -22.51 13.50
CA THR A 245 -3.03 -22.49 12.24
C THR A 245 -3.39 -21.40 11.26
N ARG A 246 -2.40 -20.53 11.03
CA ARG A 246 -2.28 -19.59 9.92
C ARG A 246 -3.40 -18.55 9.89
N PRO A 247 -3.08 -17.28 10.13
CA PRO A 247 -4.09 -16.24 10.03
C PRO A 247 -4.76 -16.36 8.67
N ALA A 248 -6.08 -16.52 8.66
CA ALA A 248 -6.84 -16.29 7.45
C ALA A 248 -6.49 -14.87 7.03
N ARG A 249 -5.73 -14.74 5.96
CA ARG A 249 -5.37 -13.44 5.39
C ARG A 249 -6.67 -12.72 5.08
N MET A 250 -6.69 -11.40 5.12
CA MET A 250 -7.86 -10.66 4.59
C MET A 250 -8.23 -11.13 3.17
N ALA A 251 -7.26 -11.66 2.42
CA ALA A 251 -7.46 -12.32 1.14
C ALA A 251 -8.08 -13.74 1.25
N ASP A 252 -7.84 -14.47 2.36
CA ASP A 252 -8.36 -15.85 2.56
C ASP A 252 -9.79 -15.84 3.14
N ALA A 253 -10.23 -14.74 3.77
CA ALA A 253 -11.63 -14.55 4.16
C ALA A 253 -12.56 -14.33 2.95
N GLU A 254 -11.98 -14.13 1.78
CA GLU A 254 -12.66 -13.97 0.50
C GLU A 254 -12.26 -15.13 -0.47
N GLU A 255 -12.22 -16.40 0.00
CA GLU A 255 -12.01 -17.56 -0.85
C GLU A 255 -13.06 -17.55 -1.98
N GLY A 256 -12.62 -17.18 -3.17
CA GLY A 256 -13.39 -17.24 -4.42
C GLY A 256 -13.20 -16.07 -5.40
N ALA A 257 -12.58 -14.96 -5.00
CA ALA A 257 -12.51 -13.80 -5.86
C ALA A 257 -11.14 -13.37 -6.43
N PRO A 258 -9.95 -13.62 -5.81
CA PRO A 258 -8.73 -12.96 -6.26
C PRO A 258 -8.09 -13.56 -7.52
N GLN A 259 -8.20 -14.86 -7.73
CA GLN A 259 -7.47 -15.54 -8.82
C GLN A 259 -8.07 -15.28 -10.21
N ALA A 260 -9.39 -15.24 -10.31
CA ALA A 260 -10.07 -14.93 -11.58
C ALA A 260 -9.87 -13.47 -12.03
N ARG A 261 -9.60 -12.53 -11.09
CA ARG A 261 -9.30 -11.13 -11.42
C ARG A 261 -7.86 -10.92 -11.92
N ARG A 262 -6.93 -11.82 -11.60
CA ARG A 262 -5.51 -11.72 -12.01
C ARG A 262 -5.27 -12.16 -13.46
N GLU A 263 -6.13 -12.98 -14.03
CA GLU A 263 -6.03 -13.51 -15.38
C GLU A 263 -6.67 -12.62 -16.44
N THR A 264 -7.42 -11.57 -16.05
CA THR A 264 -7.91 -10.60 -17.02
C THR A 264 -6.71 -9.80 -17.54
N ALA A 265 -6.37 -10.03 -18.80
CA ALA A 265 -5.29 -9.34 -19.49
C ALA A 265 -5.35 -7.84 -19.19
N GLU A 266 -4.23 -7.29 -18.75
CA GLU A 266 -4.07 -5.87 -18.46
C GLU A 266 -4.48 -5.07 -19.71
N THR A 267 -5.64 -4.41 -19.62
CA THR A 267 -6.17 -3.69 -20.78
C THR A 267 -5.52 -2.31 -20.87
N LYS A 268 -5.00 -2.00 -22.06
CA LYS A 268 -4.51 -0.66 -22.39
C LYS A 268 -5.64 0.32 -22.69
N ASP A 269 -6.86 -0.19 -22.84
CA ASP A 269 -8.05 0.64 -23.06
C ASP A 269 -8.54 1.21 -21.70
N ILE A 270 -8.29 2.49 -21.51
CA ILE A 270 -8.71 3.25 -20.31
C ILE A 270 -10.19 3.07 -20.00
N ALA A 271 -11.04 3.08 -21.02
CA ALA A 271 -12.49 2.96 -20.80
C ALA A 271 -12.89 1.56 -20.33
N VAL A 272 -12.18 0.53 -20.79
CA VAL A 272 -12.36 -0.85 -20.30
C VAL A 272 -11.86 -0.96 -18.86
N ALA A 273 -10.67 -0.46 -18.54
CA ALA A 273 -10.10 -0.48 -17.20
C ALA A 273 -11.03 0.20 -16.18
N GLU A 274 -11.53 1.38 -16.49
CA GLU A 274 -12.47 2.11 -15.62
C GLU A 274 -13.80 1.36 -15.43
N ARG A 275 -14.31 0.66 -16.44
CA ARG A 275 -15.52 -0.20 -16.29
C ARG A 275 -15.24 -1.38 -15.35
N GLN A 276 -14.06 -1.99 -15.46
CA GLN A 276 -13.65 -3.09 -14.58
C GLN A 276 -13.54 -2.64 -13.12
N VAL A 277 -13.03 -1.43 -12.88
CA VAL A 277 -13.00 -0.83 -11.53
C VAL A 277 -14.41 -0.64 -10.97
N VAL A 278 -15.34 -0.05 -11.74
CA VAL A 278 -16.75 0.10 -11.29
C VAL A 278 -17.38 -1.26 -10.99
N GLN A 279 -17.10 -2.29 -11.79
CA GLN A 279 -17.59 -3.65 -11.53
C GLN A 279 -16.98 -4.18 -10.21
N ALA A 280 -15.69 -4.02 -9.99
CA ALA A 280 -15.02 -4.46 -8.78
C ALA A 280 -15.59 -3.78 -7.51
N ILE A 281 -15.85 -2.46 -7.58
CA ILE A 281 -16.54 -1.73 -6.50
C ILE A 281 -17.90 -2.35 -6.20
N ASN A 282 -18.70 -2.62 -7.23
CA ASN A 282 -20.04 -3.15 -7.05
C ASN A 282 -20.06 -4.61 -6.57
N ASP A 283 -19.08 -5.41 -6.99
CA ASP A 283 -18.86 -6.76 -6.46
C ASP A 283 -18.52 -6.74 -4.96
N LEU A 284 -17.63 -5.82 -4.54
CA LEU A 284 -17.32 -5.62 -3.13
C LEU A 284 -18.57 -5.23 -2.34
N ARG A 285 -19.33 -4.27 -2.83
CA ARG A 285 -20.58 -3.82 -2.20
C ARG A 285 -21.62 -4.94 -2.08
N ALA A 286 -21.76 -5.75 -3.13
CA ALA A 286 -22.68 -6.91 -3.10
C ALA A 286 -22.29 -7.93 -2.04
N ARG A 287 -20.98 -8.22 -1.86
CA ARG A 287 -20.48 -9.09 -0.77
C ARG A 287 -20.84 -8.58 0.62
N HIS A 288 -21.02 -7.27 0.76
CA HIS A 288 -21.42 -6.61 2.02
C HIS A 288 -22.91 -6.26 2.07
N GLY A 289 -23.76 -6.81 1.18
CA GLY A 289 -25.20 -6.59 1.17
C GLY A 289 -25.62 -5.15 0.82
N LEU A 290 -24.72 -4.36 0.23
CA LEU A 290 -24.99 -2.99 -0.17
C LEU A 290 -25.49 -2.89 -1.61
N ARG A 291 -26.30 -1.86 -1.88
CA ARG A 291 -26.78 -1.59 -3.23
C ARG A 291 -25.62 -1.21 -4.15
N PRO A 292 -25.64 -1.64 -5.44
CA PRO A 292 -24.63 -1.22 -6.40
C PRO A 292 -24.71 0.28 -6.65
N LEU A 293 -23.57 0.90 -6.94
CA LEU A 293 -23.48 2.29 -7.36
C LEU A 293 -23.73 2.41 -8.86
N GLN A 294 -24.46 3.45 -9.24
CA GLN A 294 -24.64 3.83 -10.63
C GLN A 294 -23.43 4.67 -11.10
N ARG A 295 -22.85 4.32 -12.24
CA ARG A 295 -21.79 5.11 -12.85
C ARG A 295 -22.35 6.44 -13.40
N ASP A 296 -21.69 7.57 -13.07
CA ASP A 296 -22.04 8.90 -13.56
C ASP A 296 -20.91 9.49 -14.41
N GLY A 297 -21.20 9.76 -15.68
CA GLY A 297 -20.21 10.28 -16.62
C GLY A 297 -19.70 11.70 -16.30
N ARG A 298 -20.42 12.49 -15.48
CA ARG A 298 -19.94 13.80 -14.98
C ARG A 298 -18.84 13.59 -13.96
N LEU A 299 -19.04 12.64 -13.04
CA LEU A 299 -18.05 12.25 -12.05
C LEU A 299 -16.83 11.60 -12.71
N ASP A 300 -16.99 10.77 -13.74
CA ASP A 300 -15.88 10.22 -14.53
C ASP A 300 -14.99 11.34 -15.10
N ARG A 301 -15.61 12.38 -15.66
CA ARG A 301 -14.84 13.51 -16.22
C ARG A 301 -14.05 14.26 -15.16
N LEU A 302 -14.64 14.49 -13.99
CA LEU A 302 -13.94 15.12 -12.86
C LEU A 302 -12.81 14.25 -12.33
N ALA A 303 -13.03 12.94 -12.18
CA ALA A 303 -12.03 11.98 -11.75
C ALA A 303 -10.83 11.94 -12.71
N ARG A 304 -11.08 11.79 -14.02
CA ARG A 304 -10.01 11.83 -15.05
C ARG A 304 -9.28 13.18 -15.07
N HIS A 305 -10.01 14.28 -14.88
CA HIS A 305 -9.40 15.61 -14.84
C HIS A 305 -8.43 15.72 -13.67
N HIS A 306 -8.83 15.30 -12.48
CA HIS A 306 -7.97 15.29 -11.29
C HIS A 306 -6.76 14.36 -11.44
N ALA A 307 -6.95 13.15 -11.98
CA ALA A 307 -5.84 12.24 -12.28
C ALA A 307 -4.79 12.86 -13.21
N ARG A 308 -5.22 13.53 -14.29
CA ARG A 308 -4.32 14.25 -15.20
C ARG A 308 -3.67 15.46 -14.54
N GLU A 309 -4.38 16.15 -13.67
CA GLU A 309 -3.85 17.33 -12.95
C GLU A 309 -2.75 16.92 -11.98
N MET A 310 -2.91 15.80 -11.25
CA MET A 310 -1.85 15.24 -10.41
C MET A 310 -0.56 15.01 -11.20
N GLY A 311 -0.65 14.43 -12.39
CA GLY A 311 0.51 14.26 -13.28
C GLY A 311 1.11 15.58 -13.77
N ARG A 312 0.28 16.49 -14.23
CA ARG A 312 0.72 17.78 -14.79
C ARG A 312 1.38 18.70 -13.75
N LEU A 313 0.83 18.75 -12.53
CA LEU A 313 1.32 19.58 -11.45
C LEU A 313 2.29 18.89 -10.50
N LYS A 314 2.59 17.59 -10.76
CA LYS A 314 3.54 16.78 -10.00
C LYS A 314 3.22 16.71 -8.51
N PHE A 315 1.97 16.44 -8.18
CA PHE A 315 1.50 16.14 -6.82
C PHE A 315 0.68 14.87 -6.81
N PHE A 316 0.50 14.29 -5.63
CA PHE A 316 -0.45 13.20 -5.39
C PHE A 316 -1.24 13.55 -4.13
N GLY A 317 -2.58 13.53 -4.20
CA GLY A 317 -3.45 13.80 -3.06
C GLY A 317 -4.79 14.41 -3.43
N HIS A 318 -5.68 14.45 -2.45
CA HIS A 318 -7.08 14.85 -2.59
C HIS A 318 -7.28 16.35 -2.87
N LYS A 319 -6.32 17.18 -2.45
CA LYS A 319 -6.43 18.65 -2.56
C LYS A 319 -5.51 19.17 -3.66
N SER A 320 -6.10 19.50 -4.81
CA SER A 320 -5.38 20.18 -5.89
C SER A 320 -4.86 21.54 -5.44
N PRO A 321 -3.62 21.92 -5.81
CA PRO A 321 -3.10 23.27 -5.59
C PRO A 321 -3.91 24.37 -6.28
N LYS A 322 -4.66 24.03 -7.35
CA LYS A 322 -5.44 24.98 -8.15
C LYS A 322 -6.94 24.88 -7.89
N GLU A 323 -7.47 23.64 -7.84
CA GLU A 323 -8.90 23.40 -7.86
C GLU A 323 -9.48 22.98 -6.50
N GLY A 324 -8.62 22.76 -5.49
CA GLY A 324 -9.04 22.39 -4.15
C GLY A 324 -9.40 20.92 -4.01
N ASP A 325 -10.25 20.59 -3.06
CA ASP A 325 -10.72 19.24 -2.77
C ASP A 325 -11.89 18.81 -3.66
N VAL A 326 -12.35 17.57 -3.50
CA VAL A 326 -13.47 17.02 -4.29
C VAL A 326 -14.75 17.84 -4.14
N ALA A 327 -15.02 18.38 -2.94
CA ALA A 327 -16.19 19.20 -2.67
C ALA A 327 -16.17 20.49 -3.53
N ARG A 328 -15.02 21.16 -3.58
CA ARG A 328 -14.84 22.36 -4.40
C ARG A 328 -14.92 22.04 -5.90
N ARG A 329 -14.32 20.92 -6.35
CA ARG A 329 -14.40 20.51 -7.76
C ARG A 329 -15.82 20.20 -8.21
N LEU A 330 -16.63 19.51 -7.38
CA LEU A 330 -18.04 19.26 -7.62
C LEU A 330 -18.84 20.56 -7.73
N SER A 331 -18.67 21.45 -6.75
CA SER A 331 -19.36 22.75 -6.73
C SER A 331 -18.99 23.62 -7.94
N SER A 332 -17.70 23.65 -8.31
CA SER A 332 -17.23 24.40 -9.50
C SER A 332 -17.79 23.83 -10.82
N ALA A 333 -18.10 22.55 -10.86
CA ALA A 333 -18.75 21.89 -12.00
C ALA A 333 -20.28 22.03 -11.99
N GLY A 334 -20.87 22.74 -11.03
CA GLY A 334 -22.32 22.88 -10.91
C GLY A 334 -23.04 21.61 -10.50
N ILE A 335 -22.35 20.67 -9.83
CA ILE A 335 -22.90 19.39 -9.38
C ILE A 335 -23.30 19.54 -7.92
N ALA A 336 -24.61 19.54 -7.65
CA ALA A 336 -25.14 19.50 -6.31
C ALA A 336 -25.01 18.11 -5.70
N TYR A 337 -24.70 18.04 -4.41
CA TYR A 337 -24.55 16.79 -3.67
C TYR A 337 -24.88 17.00 -2.19
N SER A 338 -25.29 15.93 -1.52
CA SER A 338 -25.48 15.89 -0.07
C SER A 338 -24.34 15.13 0.64
N VAL A 339 -23.74 14.16 -0.04
CA VAL A 339 -22.56 13.41 0.43
C VAL A 339 -21.59 13.26 -0.72
N ALA A 340 -20.30 13.47 -0.44
CA ALA A 340 -19.23 13.21 -1.41
C ALA A 340 -18.00 12.64 -0.69
N ALA A 341 -17.33 11.68 -1.35
CA ALA A 341 -16.07 11.11 -0.92
C ALA A 341 -15.17 10.84 -2.14
N GLU A 342 -13.88 10.69 -1.90
CA GLU A 342 -12.91 10.44 -2.95
C GLU A 342 -11.87 9.43 -2.48
N ASN A 343 -11.51 8.49 -3.36
CA ASN A 343 -10.36 7.61 -3.20
C ASN A 343 -9.31 7.89 -4.27
N LEU A 344 -8.04 7.74 -3.90
CA LEU A 344 -6.89 7.91 -4.80
C LEU A 344 -5.91 6.76 -4.61
N ALA A 345 -5.43 6.21 -5.72
CA ALA A 345 -4.33 5.26 -5.70
C ALA A 345 -3.38 5.50 -6.89
N GLU A 346 -2.13 5.08 -6.72
CA GLU A 346 -1.14 4.95 -7.80
C GLU A 346 -0.71 3.50 -7.88
N SER A 347 -0.78 2.89 -9.05
CA SER A 347 -0.29 1.54 -9.28
C SER A 347 -0.01 1.28 -10.76
N HIS A 348 0.50 0.08 -11.07
CA HIS A 348 0.79 -0.35 -12.45
C HIS A 348 -0.46 -0.73 -13.26
N SER A 349 -1.60 -0.97 -12.61
CA SER A 349 -2.88 -1.20 -13.28
C SER A 349 -4.05 -0.64 -12.49
N ALA A 350 -5.18 -0.42 -13.15
CA ALA A 350 -6.38 0.10 -12.51
C ALA A 350 -6.99 -0.90 -11.51
N LEU A 351 -6.91 -2.20 -11.79
CA LEU A 351 -7.40 -3.24 -10.88
C LEU A 351 -6.48 -3.44 -9.68
N ASP A 352 -5.15 -3.31 -9.86
CA ASP A 352 -4.21 -3.34 -8.74
C ASP A 352 -4.37 -2.09 -7.85
N ALA A 353 -4.60 -0.92 -8.46
CA ALA A 353 -4.97 0.29 -7.72
C ALA A 353 -6.28 0.12 -6.93
N GLN A 354 -7.30 -0.50 -7.54
CA GLN A 354 -8.56 -0.83 -6.86
C GLN A 354 -8.34 -1.78 -5.69
N TRP A 355 -7.49 -2.80 -5.85
CA TRP A 355 -7.15 -3.71 -4.77
C TRP A 355 -6.51 -2.96 -3.58
N LEU A 356 -5.59 -2.01 -3.84
CA LEU A 356 -5.02 -1.15 -2.80
C LEU A 356 -6.10 -0.41 -2.00
N LEU A 357 -7.09 0.15 -2.70
CA LEU A 357 -8.19 0.88 -2.08
C LEU A 357 -9.10 -0.04 -1.25
N GLU A 358 -9.40 -1.25 -1.75
CA GLU A 358 -10.16 -2.26 -1.02
C GLU A 358 -9.43 -2.73 0.26
N ALA A 359 -8.10 -2.85 0.18
CA ALA A 359 -7.28 -3.34 1.26
C ALA A 359 -6.91 -2.26 2.31
N SER A 360 -7.19 -0.99 2.01
CA SER A 360 -6.92 0.16 2.89
C SER A 360 -8.15 0.50 3.73
N PRO A 361 -8.09 0.45 5.08
CA PRO A 361 -9.20 0.79 5.96
C PRO A 361 -9.88 2.12 5.63
N GLY A 362 -9.12 3.20 5.45
CA GLY A 362 -9.67 4.51 5.16
C GLY A 362 -10.41 4.59 3.82
N HIS A 363 -9.84 4.02 2.76
CA HIS A 363 -10.44 4.00 1.44
C HIS A 363 -11.62 3.02 1.36
N ARG A 364 -11.50 1.86 2.01
CA ARG A 364 -12.57 0.86 2.10
C ARG A 364 -13.83 1.45 2.72
N GLY A 365 -13.71 2.34 3.71
CA GLY A 365 -14.83 3.05 4.29
C GLY A 365 -15.65 3.82 3.24
N ASN A 366 -15.00 4.45 2.27
CA ASN A 366 -15.69 5.15 1.17
C ASN A 366 -16.35 4.18 0.18
N LEU A 367 -15.68 3.04 -0.14
CA LEU A 367 -16.23 2.00 -1.01
C LEU A 367 -17.51 1.37 -0.44
N LEU A 368 -17.57 1.21 0.87
CA LEU A 368 -18.68 0.59 1.60
C LEU A 368 -19.66 1.59 2.21
N MET A 369 -19.51 2.90 1.92
CA MET A 369 -20.42 3.93 2.41
C MET A 369 -21.85 3.68 1.90
N PRO A 370 -22.85 3.44 2.78
CA PRO A 370 -24.20 3.08 2.35
C PRO A 370 -24.98 4.25 1.77
N GLU A 371 -24.61 5.50 2.12
CA GLU A 371 -25.33 6.70 1.72
C GLU A 371 -25.09 7.10 0.27
N VAL A 372 -23.97 6.72 -0.34
CA VAL A 372 -23.65 7.07 -1.71
C VAL A 372 -24.40 6.19 -2.71
N THR A 373 -24.77 6.77 -3.83
CA THR A 373 -25.55 6.09 -4.89
C THR A 373 -24.90 6.18 -6.27
N LEU A 374 -23.97 7.12 -6.45
CA LEU A 374 -23.26 7.36 -7.70
C LEU A 374 -21.76 7.17 -7.53
N VAL A 375 -21.10 6.73 -8.58
CA VAL A 375 -19.65 6.64 -8.68
C VAL A 375 -19.15 7.14 -10.02
N GLY A 376 -18.01 7.85 -10.00
CA GLY A 376 -17.22 8.15 -11.19
C GLY A 376 -15.80 7.66 -11.01
N VAL A 377 -15.23 7.13 -12.08
CA VAL A 377 -13.88 6.57 -12.11
C VAL A 377 -13.08 7.23 -13.22
N GLY A 378 -11.87 7.60 -12.89
CA GLY A 378 -10.94 8.20 -13.86
C GLY A 378 -9.51 7.78 -13.63
N THR A 379 -8.81 7.48 -14.73
CA THR A 379 -7.39 7.12 -14.70
C THR A 379 -6.56 8.06 -15.58
N ALA A 380 -5.28 8.21 -15.24
CA ALA A 380 -4.28 8.89 -16.06
C ALA A 380 -2.88 8.31 -15.81
N PRO A 381 -2.01 8.26 -16.83
CA PRO A 381 -0.63 7.76 -16.63
C PRO A 381 0.17 8.66 -15.69
N VAL A 382 1.08 8.06 -14.92
CA VAL A 382 2.03 8.79 -14.06
C VAL A 382 3.22 9.25 -14.89
N PRO A 383 3.46 10.57 -15.02
CA PRO A 383 4.57 11.07 -15.82
C PRO A 383 5.93 10.58 -15.28
N GLY A 384 6.73 9.96 -16.15
CA GLY A 384 8.06 9.49 -15.81
C GLY A 384 8.11 8.16 -15.03
N ARG A 385 6.97 7.53 -14.77
CA ARG A 385 6.87 6.15 -14.27
C ARG A 385 6.15 5.29 -15.30
N GLN A 386 6.94 4.69 -16.18
CA GLN A 386 6.39 3.86 -17.25
C GLN A 386 5.56 2.71 -16.68
N GLY A 387 4.34 2.55 -17.17
CA GLY A 387 3.41 1.53 -16.72
C GLY A 387 2.55 1.91 -15.52
N ASN A 388 2.89 2.95 -14.74
CA ASN A 388 2.07 3.38 -13.62
C ASN A 388 0.96 4.34 -14.06
N LEU A 389 -0.17 4.27 -13.35
CA LEU A 389 -1.31 5.18 -13.48
C LEU A 389 -1.80 5.68 -12.12
N TYR A 390 -2.43 6.84 -12.14
CA TYR A 390 -3.30 7.30 -11.06
C TYR A 390 -4.71 6.77 -11.28
N LEU A 391 -5.34 6.27 -10.22
CA LEU A 391 -6.76 5.98 -10.15
C LEU A 391 -7.42 7.00 -9.23
N VAL A 392 -8.53 7.58 -9.67
CA VAL A 392 -9.39 8.47 -8.89
C VAL A 392 -10.81 7.92 -8.93
N GLU A 393 -11.42 7.76 -7.77
CA GLU A 393 -12.80 7.37 -7.57
C GLU A 393 -13.54 8.50 -6.85
N ILE A 394 -14.67 8.95 -7.36
CA ILE A 394 -15.54 9.94 -6.72
C ILE A 394 -16.88 9.28 -6.42
N PHE A 395 -17.25 9.27 -5.15
CA PHE A 395 -18.51 8.75 -4.65
C PHE A 395 -19.44 9.90 -4.30
N MET A 396 -20.74 9.76 -4.61
CA MET A 396 -21.65 10.86 -4.36
C MET A 396 -23.08 10.37 -4.09
N ARG A 397 -23.80 11.13 -3.26
CA ARG A 397 -25.27 11.17 -3.21
C ARG A 397 -25.70 12.56 -3.62
N PRO A 398 -26.63 12.70 -4.62
CA PRO A 398 -27.23 13.98 -5.00
C PRO A 398 -27.96 14.68 -3.87
#